data_d460671199475e011a6855216ac0c360
#
_entry.id   d460671199475e011a6855216ac0c360
#
_cell.length_a   1.000
_cell.length_b   1.000
_cell.length_c   1.000
_cell.angle_alpha   90.00
_cell.angle_beta   90.00
_cell.angle_gamma   90.00
#
_symmetry.space_group_name_H-M   'P 1'
#
loop_
_entity.id
_entity.type
_entity.pdbx_description
1 polymer ?
#
loop_
_entity_poly.entity_id
_entity_poly.type
_entity_poly.pdbx_seq_one_letter_code
_entity_poly.pdbx_strand_id
1 'polypeptide(L)'
;MAACKTTDERKRTAELIRPILRGRDIKRYGYDWAGLWLINTHNGVKGKYPPININDYPTIKQHLDIYWNRLKNRDDKGVTPYNLRNCAYMDDFFKPKICWKAVGRNLTFAIVEAGTFLTAPASFIQAGGVNEYIMAFLCSNVGRYFIYQNSDTTGAGDIMLNIQSLTRFPIPIKNSYCSLIKELVLKQIAQYSQERQDKIEDLIYKTYGFDSYEIKEIEKC
;
A
#
# COMPACT_ATOMS: atom_id res chain seq x y z
N MET A 1 8.39 -24.41 2.42
CA MET A 1 9.89 -24.30 2.38
C MET A 1 10.58 -25.60 2.84
N ALA A 2 10.15 -26.22 3.94
CA ALA A 2 10.75 -27.50 4.39
C ALA A 2 10.60 -28.67 3.40
N ALA A 3 9.56 -28.64 2.56
CA ALA A 3 9.29 -29.68 1.56
C ALA A 3 10.13 -29.58 0.27
N CYS A 4 10.91 -28.52 0.07
CA CYS A 4 11.79 -28.38 -1.10
C CYS A 4 12.91 -29.39 -1.03
N LYS A 5 13.15 -30.14 -2.14
CA LYS A 5 14.12 -31.24 -2.21
C LYS A 5 15.56 -30.75 -2.40
N THR A 6 15.76 -29.58 -2.98
CA THR A 6 17.09 -29.02 -3.26
C THR A 6 17.20 -27.58 -2.75
N THR A 7 18.45 -27.11 -2.55
CA THR A 7 18.72 -25.74 -2.17
C THR A 7 18.25 -24.75 -3.24
N ASP A 8 18.41 -25.09 -4.53
CA ASP A 8 17.99 -24.23 -5.64
C ASP A 8 16.48 -24.14 -5.76
N GLU A 9 15.75 -25.25 -5.55
CA GLU A 9 14.30 -25.21 -5.46
C GLU A 9 13.84 -24.33 -4.30
N ARG A 10 14.51 -24.42 -3.13
CA ARG A 10 14.19 -23.61 -1.97
C ARG A 10 14.40 -22.11 -2.25
N LYS A 11 15.49 -21.72 -2.90
CA LYS A 11 15.77 -20.33 -3.29
C LYS A 11 14.69 -19.80 -4.23
N ARG A 12 14.42 -20.49 -5.34
CA ARG A 12 13.38 -20.10 -6.30
C ARG A 12 12.00 -20.01 -5.64
N THR A 13 11.65 -21.00 -4.82
CA THR A 13 10.37 -21.01 -4.09
C THR A 13 10.24 -19.81 -3.15
N ALA A 14 11.32 -19.44 -2.45
CA ALA A 14 11.34 -18.27 -1.56
C ALA A 14 11.06 -16.96 -2.30
N GLU A 15 11.49 -16.85 -3.55
CA GLU A 15 11.25 -15.65 -4.39
C GLU A 15 9.77 -15.47 -4.74
N LEU A 16 8.98 -16.55 -4.74
CA LEU A 16 7.54 -16.46 -5.00
C LEU A 16 6.70 -16.25 -3.74
N ILE A 17 7.27 -16.43 -2.54
CA ILE A 17 6.51 -16.25 -1.29
C ILE A 17 6.73 -14.84 -0.76
N ARG A 18 5.65 -14.06 -0.71
CA ARG A 18 5.67 -12.63 -0.38
C ARG A 18 4.72 -12.30 0.76
N PRO A 19 5.10 -11.42 1.68
CA PRO A 19 4.16 -10.92 2.68
C PRO A 19 3.04 -10.16 1.98
N ILE A 20 1.81 -10.31 2.48
CA ILE A 20 0.65 -9.62 1.94
C ILE A 20 -0.15 -8.95 3.06
N LEU A 21 -0.55 -7.70 2.83
CA LEU A 21 -1.41 -6.93 3.71
C LEU A 21 -2.81 -6.78 3.14
N ARG A 22 -3.79 -6.81 4.02
CA ARG A 22 -5.17 -6.45 3.73
C ARG A 22 -5.41 -5.00 4.12
N GLY A 23 -6.42 -4.34 3.58
CA GLY A 23 -6.76 -2.98 3.95
C GLY A 23 -6.95 -2.76 5.46
N ARG A 24 -7.51 -3.76 6.18
CA ARG A 24 -7.70 -3.69 7.65
C ARG A 24 -6.41 -3.78 8.47
N ASP A 25 -5.33 -4.26 7.86
CA ASP A 25 -4.03 -4.38 8.52
C ASP A 25 -3.29 -3.03 8.52
N ILE A 26 -3.71 -2.07 7.66
CA ILE A 26 -3.11 -0.75 7.53
C ILE A 26 -3.60 0.16 8.67
N LYS A 27 -2.66 0.81 9.36
CA LYS A 27 -2.88 1.77 10.45
C LYS A 27 -2.28 3.12 10.09
N ARG A 28 -2.53 4.13 10.89
CA ARG A 28 -1.88 5.43 10.73
C ARG A 28 -0.38 5.31 11.03
N TYR A 29 0.46 5.64 10.06
CA TYR A 29 1.91 5.53 10.08
C TYR A 29 2.50 4.11 10.14
N GLY A 30 1.67 3.05 10.16
CA GLY A 30 2.16 1.67 10.27
C GLY A 30 1.14 0.63 9.84
N TYR A 31 1.43 -0.63 10.12
CA TYR A 31 0.52 -1.74 9.83
C TYR A 31 0.72 -2.90 10.80
N ASP A 32 -0.34 -3.67 11.01
CA ASP A 32 -0.31 -4.91 11.81
C ASP A 32 -0.37 -6.10 10.85
N TRP A 33 0.79 -6.65 10.51
CA TRP A 33 0.84 -7.80 9.61
C TRP A 33 0.26 -9.05 10.26
N ALA A 34 -0.74 -9.64 9.62
CA ALA A 34 -1.46 -10.82 10.13
C ALA A 34 -0.74 -12.16 9.84
N GLY A 35 0.54 -12.14 9.47
CA GLY A 35 1.29 -13.35 9.15
C GLY A 35 0.87 -14.01 7.83
N LEU A 36 0.18 -13.29 6.95
CA LEU A 36 -0.30 -13.83 5.67
C LEU A 36 0.76 -13.73 4.58
N TRP A 37 0.83 -14.79 3.78
CA TRP A 37 1.76 -14.90 2.66
C TRP A 37 1.02 -15.12 1.35
N LEU A 38 1.48 -14.46 0.30
CA LEU A 38 1.07 -14.68 -1.08
C LEU A 38 2.05 -15.65 -1.74
N ILE A 39 1.52 -16.67 -2.42
CA ILE A 39 2.30 -17.43 -3.42
C ILE A 39 2.14 -16.67 -4.73
N ASN A 40 3.15 -15.88 -5.10
CA ASN A 40 3.12 -14.98 -6.25
C ASN A 40 3.40 -15.74 -7.56
N THR A 41 2.53 -16.65 -7.93
CA THR A 41 2.55 -17.31 -9.25
C THR A 41 2.03 -16.35 -10.32
N HIS A 42 2.75 -15.26 -10.54
CA HIS A 42 2.32 -14.18 -11.44
C HIS A 42 2.13 -14.65 -12.89
N ASN A 43 1.29 -13.90 -13.60
CA ASN A 43 0.98 -14.20 -15.02
C ASN A 43 1.93 -13.47 -16.00
N GLY A 44 3.12 -13.10 -15.51
CA GLY A 44 4.08 -12.32 -16.29
C GLY A 44 3.69 -10.86 -16.46
N VAL A 45 4.55 -10.11 -17.12
CA VAL A 45 4.30 -8.75 -17.61
C VAL A 45 4.70 -8.70 -19.07
N LYS A 46 3.74 -8.37 -19.94
CA LYS A 46 3.97 -8.35 -21.40
C LYS A 46 5.17 -7.49 -21.77
N GLY A 47 6.08 -8.07 -22.54
CA GLY A 47 7.31 -7.39 -22.97
C GLY A 47 8.45 -7.34 -21.94
N LYS A 48 8.24 -7.88 -20.71
CA LYS A 48 9.27 -7.91 -19.66
C LYS A 48 9.67 -9.32 -19.25
N TYR A 49 8.72 -10.12 -18.80
CA TYR A 49 8.99 -11.49 -18.36
C TYR A 49 7.73 -12.38 -18.50
N PRO A 50 7.91 -13.70 -18.73
CA PRO A 50 6.81 -14.61 -18.95
C PRO A 50 6.03 -14.94 -17.67
N PRO A 51 4.85 -15.58 -17.80
CA PRO A 51 4.14 -16.19 -16.68
C PRO A 51 5.02 -17.23 -15.98
N ILE A 52 4.81 -17.41 -14.67
CA ILE A 52 5.41 -18.50 -13.92
C ILE A 52 4.96 -19.83 -14.50
N ASN A 53 5.92 -20.68 -14.90
CA ASN A 53 5.66 -22.05 -15.19
C ASN A 53 5.67 -22.85 -13.88
N ILE A 54 4.50 -23.34 -13.46
CA ILE A 54 4.35 -24.04 -12.17
C ILE A 54 5.18 -25.31 -12.07
N ASN A 55 5.54 -25.95 -13.21
CA ASN A 55 6.33 -27.17 -13.21
C ASN A 55 7.77 -26.94 -12.75
N ASP A 56 8.28 -25.70 -12.81
CA ASP A 56 9.59 -25.34 -12.30
C ASP A 56 9.62 -25.21 -10.76
N TYR A 57 8.43 -25.31 -10.11
CA TYR A 57 8.21 -25.17 -8.67
C TYR A 57 7.41 -26.36 -8.10
N PRO A 58 7.97 -27.59 -8.09
CA PRO A 58 7.20 -28.79 -7.75
C PRO A 58 6.58 -28.74 -6.35
N THR A 59 7.26 -28.16 -5.36
CA THR A 59 6.71 -28.02 -4.00
C THR A 59 5.51 -27.06 -3.96
N ILE A 60 5.55 -25.95 -4.71
CA ILE A 60 4.41 -25.01 -4.82
C ILE A 60 3.27 -25.70 -5.55
N LYS A 61 3.58 -26.40 -6.65
CA LYS A 61 2.57 -27.14 -7.40
C LYS A 61 1.84 -28.15 -6.51
N GLN A 62 2.57 -28.97 -5.79
CA GLN A 62 2.00 -29.95 -4.86
C GLN A 62 1.08 -29.29 -3.80
N HIS A 63 1.48 -28.16 -3.27
CA HIS A 63 0.66 -27.39 -2.34
C HIS A 63 -0.61 -26.85 -3.01
N LEU A 64 -0.50 -26.28 -4.20
CA LEU A 64 -1.64 -25.73 -4.93
C LEU A 64 -2.60 -26.81 -5.45
N ASP A 65 -2.11 -28.00 -5.77
CA ASP A 65 -2.92 -29.15 -6.19
C ASP A 65 -3.95 -29.57 -5.12
N ILE A 66 -3.65 -29.36 -3.83
CA ILE A 66 -4.61 -29.56 -2.74
C ILE A 66 -5.89 -28.72 -2.94
N TYR A 67 -5.74 -27.56 -3.57
CA TYR A 67 -6.83 -26.61 -3.82
C TYR A 67 -7.31 -26.63 -5.28
N TRP A 68 -6.94 -27.65 -6.07
CA TRP A 68 -7.18 -27.70 -7.52
C TRP A 68 -8.62 -27.42 -7.91
N ASN A 69 -9.61 -28.00 -7.22
CA ASN A 69 -11.02 -27.80 -7.52
C ASN A 69 -11.46 -26.32 -7.38
N ARG A 70 -10.83 -25.57 -6.49
CA ARG A 70 -11.08 -24.12 -6.33
C ARG A 70 -10.32 -23.33 -7.38
N LEU A 71 -9.07 -23.68 -7.66
CA LEU A 71 -8.21 -22.95 -8.60
C LEU A 71 -8.74 -23.04 -10.04
N LYS A 72 -9.13 -24.23 -10.50
CA LYS A 72 -9.64 -24.42 -11.87
C LYS A 72 -10.93 -23.66 -12.16
N ASN A 73 -11.75 -23.44 -11.14
CA ASN A 73 -13.07 -22.82 -11.26
C ASN A 73 -13.09 -21.32 -10.91
N ARG A 74 -11.95 -20.73 -10.50
CA ARG A 74 -11.91 -19.28 -10.20
C ARG A 74 -11.97 -18.46 -11.50
N ASP A 75 -12.67 -17.32 -11.46
CA ASP A 75 -12.81 -16.44 -12.63
C ASP A 75 -11.52 -15.66 -12.90
N ASP A 76 -10.89 -15.12 -11.87
CA ASP A 76 -9.66 -14.32 -11.91
C ASP A 76 -8.39 -15.19 -11.97
N LYS A 77 -8.19 -15.90 -13.08
CA LYS A 77 -6.95 -16.70 -13.31
C LYS A 77 -6.15 -16.13 -14.47
N GLY A 78 -4.85 -16.47 -14.50
CA GLY A 78 -3.96 -16.16 -15.63
C GLY A 78 -4.04 -17.20 -16.74
N VAL A 79 -2.91 -17.44 -17.42
CA VAL A 79 -2.81 -18.39 -18.54
C VAL A 79 -3.08 -19.84 -18.12
N THR A 80 -2.86 -20.16 -16.86
CA THR A 80 -3.23 -21.45 -16.26
C THR A 80 -4.00 -21.22 -14.95
N PRO A 81 -4.72 -22.23 -14.43
CA PRO A 81 -5.35 -22.12 -13.12
C PRO A 81 -4.38 -21.83 -11.96
N TYR A 82 -3.10 -22.15 -12.10
CA TYR A 82 -2.10 -21.84 -11.08
C TYR A 82 -1.69 -20.36 -11.08
N ASN A 83 -1.75 -19.68 -12.24
CA ASN A 83 -1.31 -18.28 -12.35
C ASN A 83 -2.35 -17.32 -11.78
N LEU A 84 -1.86 -16.29 -11.10
CA LEU A 84 -2.65 -15.13 -10.73
C LEU A 84 -3.11 -14.38 -11.98
N ARG A 85 -4.16 -13.55 -11.86
CA ARG A 85 -4.58 -12.66 -12.93
C ARG A 85 -3.47 -11.71 -13.36
N ASN A 86 -3.61 -11.12 -14.55
CA ASN A 86 -2.68 -10.09 -15.04
C ASN A 86 -2.58 -8.91 -14.07
N CYS A 87 -1.35 -8.45 -13.85
CA CYS A 87 -1.05 -7.25 -13.10
C CYS A 87 0.04 -6.45 -13.83
N ALA A 88 -0.34 -5.37 -14.51
CA ALA A 88 0.59 -4.56 -15.31
C ALA A 88 1.62 -3.82 -14.45
N TYR A 89 1.30 -3.58 -13.18
CA TYR A 89 2.14 -2.88 -12.19
C TYR A 89 2.80 -3.84 -11.19
N MET A 90 3.07 -5.08 -11.60
CA MET A 90 3.71 -6.10 -10.74
C MET A 90 5.03 -5.61 -10.14
N ASP A 91 5.84 -4.90 -10.94
CA ASP A 91 7.14 -4.38 -10.52
C ASP A 91 7.04 -3.35 -9.39
N ASP A 92 5.90 -2.68 -9.27
CA ASP A 92 5.68 -1.65 -8.26
C ASP A 92 5.53 -2.23 -6.85
N PHE A 93 5.18 -3.51 -6.73
CA PHE A 93 5.21 -4.18 -5.43
C PHE A 93 6.62 -4.33 -4.86
N PHE A 94 7.65 -4.30 -5.71
CA PHE A 94 9.07 -4.42 -5.32
C PHE A 94 9.74 -3.07 -5.02
N LYS A 95 8.94 -2.02 -4.82
CA LYS A 95 9.40 -0.69 -4.39
C LYS A 95 8.70 -0.30 -3.10
N PRO A 96 9.33 0.56 -2.24
CA PRO A 96 8.64 1.18 -1.11
C PRO A 96 7.45 2.00 -1.61
N LYS A 97 6.33 1.96 -0.89
CA LYS A 97 5.08 2.59 -1.32
C LYS A 97 4.23 3.02 -0.13
N ILE A 98 3.41 4.04 -0.34
CA ILE A 98 2.38 4.45 0.61
C ILE A 98 1.11 3.66 0.27
N CYS A 99 0.55 2.96 1.23
CA CYS A 99 -0.68 2.20 1.06
C CYS A 99 -1.79 2.68 1.99
N TRP A 100 -3.05 2.40 1.58
CA TRP A 100 -4.24 2.70 2.37
C TRP A 100 -5.36 1.72 2.07
N LYS A 101 -6.33 1.66 2.98
CA LYS A 101 -7.61 0.99 2.73
C LYS A 101 -8.46 1.89 1.82
N ALA A 102 -8.86 1.40 0.65
CA ALA A 102 -9.56 2.22 -0.35
C ALA A 102 -10.99 2.63 0.05
N VAL A 103 -11.62 1.92 0.99
CA VAL A 103 -12.98 2.22 1.45
C VAL A 103 -13.05 2.19 2.97
N GLY A 104 -13.56 3.24 3.60
CA GLY A 104 -13.74 3.31 5.05
C GLY A 104 -13.99 4.71 5.58
N ARG A 105 -14.49 4.82 6.82
CA ARG A 105 -14.73 6.12 7.48
C ARG A 105 -13.44 6.80 7.92
N ASN A 106 -12.51 6.04 8.49
CA ASN A 106 -11.22 6.54 8.93
C ASN A 106 -10.16 6.01 7.97
N LEU A 107 -9.68 6.88 7.09
CA LEU A 107 -8.59 6.55 6.17
C LEU A 107 -7.26 6.64 6.92
N THR A 108 -6.48 5.60 6.77
CA THR A 108 -5.15 5.50 7.37
C THR A 108 -4.13 5.15 6.30
N PHE A 109 -2.95 5.72 6.42
CA PHE A 109 -1.86 5.56 5.48
C PHE A 109 -0.63 5.01 6.17
N ALA A 110 0.08 4.12 5.48
CA ALA A 110 1.34 3.57 5.94
C ALA A 110 2.33 3.44 4.79
N ILE A 111 3.61 3.59 5.08
CA ILE A 111 4.67 3.17 4.17
C ILE A 111 4.90 1.68 4.41
N VAL A 112 4.94 0.92 3.31
CA VAL A 112 5.30 -0.49 3.33
C VAL A 112 6.54 -0.75 2.50
N GLU A 113 7.32 -1.73 2.93
CA GLU A 113 8.59 -2.10 2.33
C GLU A 113 8.43 -2.73 0.94
N ALA A 114 9.51 -2.69 0.18
CA ALA A 114 9.64 -3.40 -1.07
C ALA A 114 9.37 -4.91 -0.89
N GLY A 115 8.64 -5.51 -1.82
CA GLY A 115 8.28 -6.93 -1.76
C GLY A 115 7.03 -7.25 -0.94
N THR A 116 6.41 -6.27 -0.28
CA THR A 116 5.11 -6.42 0.38
C THR A 116 3.99 -6.21 -0.63
N PHE A 117 3.08 -7.17 -0.70
CA PHE A 117 1.90 -7.15 -1.57
C PHE A 117 0.66 -6.66 -0.82
N LEU A 118 -0.36 -6.25 -1.59
CA LEU A 118 -1.63 -5.78 -1.05
C LEU A 118 -2.80 -6.55 -1.68
N THR A 119 -3.84 -6.82 -0.89
CA THR A 119 -5.11 -7.33 -1.44
C THR A 119 -6.13 -6.21 -1.54
N ALA A 120 -7.02 -6.28 -2.55
CA ALA A 120 -8.19 -5.43 -2.60
C ALA A 120 -9.05 -5.58 -1.30
N PRO A 121 -9.67 -4.51 -0.80
CA PRO A 121 -9.69 -3.15 -1.31
C PRO A 121 -8.57 -2.24 -0.75
N ALA A 122 -7.33 -2.66 -0.77
CA ALA A 122 -6.20 -1.79 -0.49
C ALA A 122 -5.61 -1.23 -1.79
N SER A 123 -5.18 0.02 -1.74
CA SER A 123 -4.53 0.74 -2.83
C SER A 123 -3.16 1.26 -2.40
N PHE A 124 -2.33 1.66 -3.35
CA PHE A 124 -1.04 2.27 -3.05
C PHE A 124 -0.60 3.27 -4.11
N ILE A 125 0.32 4.16 -3.72
CA ILE A 125 1.07 5.04 -4.61
C ILE A 125 2.56 4.94 -4.29
N GLN A 126 3.37 5.35 -5.25
CA GLN A 126 4.82 5.52 -5.10
C GLN A 126 5.17 6.98 -5.30
N ALA A 127 5.85 7.56 -4.33
CA ALA A 127 6.33 8.93 -4.39
C ALA A 127 7.88 9.00 -4.43
N GLY A 128 8.54 7.87 -4.74
CA GLY A 128 10.00 7.77 -4.78
C GLY A 128 10.63 8.17 -3.44
N GLY A 129 11.71 8.94 -3.46
CA GLY A 129 12.43 9.40 -2.27
C GLY A 129 11.70 10.42 -1.39
N VAL A 130 10.39 10.65 -1.61
CA VAL A 130 9.56 11.58 -0.84
C VAL A 130 8.33 10.91 -0.19
N ASN A 131 8.34 9.58 -0.08
CA ASN A 131 7.21 8.85 0.52
C ASN A 131 6.87 9.37 1.93
N GLU A 132 7.87 9.57 2.80
CA GLU A 132 7.66 10.06 4.17
C GLU A 132 7.04 11.45 4.18
N TYR A 133 7.50 12.32 3.29
CA TYR A 133 6.97 13.67 3.16
C TYR A 133 5.50 13.66 2.71
N ILE A 134 5.19 12.93 1.64
CA ILE A 134 3.82 12.78 1.15
C ILE A 134 2.91 12.16 2.22
N MET A 135 3.39 11.13 2.94
CA MET A 135 2.61 10.50 4.00
C MET A 135 2.26 11.47 5.14
N ALA A 136 3.12 12.46 5.46
CA ALA A 136 2.78 13.49 6.43
C ALA A 136 1.49 14.23 6.04
N PHE A 137 1.40 14.67 4.79
CA PHE A 137 0.22 15.37 4.27
C PHE A 137 -1.02 14.48 4.24
N LEU A 138 -0.86 13.22 3.83
CA LEU A 138 -1.99 12.26 3.81
C LEU A 138 -2.50 11.92 5.21
N CYS A 139 -1.63 11.96 6.22
CA CYS A 139 -1.99 11.72 7.62
C CYS A 139 -2.39 12.98 8.40
N SER A 140 -2.38 14.16 7.76
CA SER A 140 -2.71 15.45 8.39
C SER A 140 -4.19 15.80 8.32
N ASN A 141 -4.60 16.82 9.09
CA ASN A 141 -5.92 17.42 9.00
C ASN A 141 -6.20 18.00 7.60
N VAL A 142 -5.19 18.61 6.96
CA VAL A 142 -5.29 19.12 5.58
C VAL A 142 -5.58 17.98 4.61
N GLY A 143 -4.88 16.85 4.74
CA GLY A 143 -5.12 15.66 3.93
C GLY A 143 -6.51 15.09 4.15
N ARG A 144 -6.95 14.99 5.41
CA ARG A 144 -8.31 14.56 5.76
C ARG A 144 -9.34 15.48 5.13
N TYR A 145 -9.24 16.78 5.31
CA TYR A 145 -10.14 17.79 4.73
C TYR A 145 -10.21 17.64 3.21
N PHE A 146 -9.05 17.59 2.53
CA PHE A 146 -9.00 17.42 1.07
C PHE A 146 -9.71 16.15 0.61
N ILE A 147 -9.43 15.02 1.26
CA ILE A 147 -10.01 13.72 0.92
C ILE A 147 -11.52 13.75 1.08
N TYR A 148 -12.04 14.29 2.17
CA TYR A 148 -13.48 14.38 2.40
C TYR A 148 -14.20 15.25 1.36
N GLN A 149 -13.54 16.32 0.88
CA GLN A 149 -14.10 17.21 -0.14
C GLN A 149 -14.03 16.66 -1.58
N ASN A 150 -13.12 15.72 -1.84
CA ASN A 150 -12.79 15.31 -3.22
C ASN A 150 -12.97 13.80 -3.48
N SER A 151 -13.47 13.03 -2.53
CA SER A 151 -13.71 11.60 -2.69
C SER A 151 -15.20 11.27 -2.78
N ASP A 152 -15.52 10.23 -3.52
CA ASP A 152 -16.85 9.65 -3.52
C ASP A 152 -17.15 9.00 -2.16
N THR A 153 -18.45 8.84 -1.86
CA THR A 153 -18.92 8.13 -0.67
C THR A 153 -19.81 6.95 -1.06
N THR A 154 -19.77 5.91 -0.24
CA THR A 154 -20.75 4.80 -0.35
C THR A 154 -22.10 5.26 0.19
N GLY A 155 -23.17 4.52 -0.14
CA GLY A 155 -24.51 4.77 0.43
C GLY A 155 -24.55 4.68 1.96
N ALA A 156 -23.56 4.06 2.60
CA ALA A 156 -23.38 3.98 4.05
C ALA A 156 -22.52 5.13 4.63
N GLY A 157 -22.05 6.05 3.79
CA GLY A 157 -21.22 7.19 4.19
C GLY A 157 -19.74 6.88 4.39
N ASP A 158 -19.25 5.72 3.95
CA ASP A 158 -17.81 5.44 3.91
C ASP A 158 -17.16 6.18 2.74
N ILE A 159 -15.97 6.75 2.94
CA ILE A 159 -15.16 7.37 1.90
C ILE A 159 -14.62 6.30 0.95
N MET A 160 -14.72 6.56 -0.35
CA MET A 160 -14.12 5.74 -1.42
C MET A 160 -12.91 6.48 -2.00
N LEU A 161 -11.73 6.28 -1.40
CA LEU A 161 -10.50 6.93 -1.83
C LEU A 161 -9.84 6.12 -2.95
N ASN A 162 -9.99 6.59 -4.18
CA ASN A 162 -9.26 6.08 -5.34
C ASN A 162 -7.98 6.89 -5.62
N ILE A 163 -7.12 6.36 -6.49
CA ILE A 163 -5.87 7.02 -6.86
C ILE A 163 -6.12 8.37 -7.56
N GLN A 164 -7.16 8.44 -8.40
CA GLN A 164 -7.50 9.64 -9.16
C GLN A 164 -7.88 10.82 -8.24
N SER A 165 -8.62 10.57 -7.17
CA SER A 165 -8.92 11.59 -6.16
C SER A 165 -7.64 12.06 -5.47
N LEU A 166 -6.77 11.12 -5.11
CA LEU A 166 -5.54 11.43 -4.38
C LEU A 166 -4.52 12.22 -5.21
N THR A 167 -4.40 11.94 -6.52
CA THR A 167 -3.45 12.63 -7.40
C THR A 167 -3.76 14.12 -7.61
N ARG A 168 -4.94 14.57 -7.25
CA ARG A 168 -5.33 15.99 -7.28
C ARG A 168 -4.89 16.77 -6.04
N PHE A 169 -4.39 16.09 -5.01
CA PHE A 169 -3.97 16.74 -3.77
C PHE A 169 -2.72 17.60 -4.03
N PRO A 170 -2.80 18.95 -3.87
CA PRO A 170 -1.73 19.85 -4.24
C PRO A 170 -0.67 19.94 -3.14
N ILE A 171 0.20 18.96 -3.04
CA ILE A 171 1.26 18.90 -2.02
C ILE A 171 2.48 19.71 -2.48
N PRO A 172 2.90 20.77 -1.76
CA PRO A 172 4.09 21.56 -2.08
C PRO A 172 5.37 20.76 -1.81
N ILE A 173 6.04 20.30 -2.86
CA ILE A 173 7.22 19.42 -2.73
C ILE A 173 8.50 20.20 -2.38
N LYS A 174 8.61 21.45 -2.83
CA LYS A 174 9.77 22.32 -2.57
C LYS A 174 9.45 23.33 -1.50
N ASN A 175 9.82 23.06 -0.24
CA ASN A 175 9.70 24.02 0.86
C ASN A 175 10.81 23.81 1.90
N SER A 176 11.01 24.79 2.77
CA SER A 176 12.05 24.80 3.82
C SER A 176 11.84 23.71 4.89
N TYR A 177 10.63 23.23 5.07
CA TYR A 177 10.28 22.26 6.12
C TYR A 177 10.37 20.80 5.68
N CYS A 178 10.65 20.52 4.40
CA CYS A 178 10.62 19.16 3.84
C CYS A 178 11.48 18.17 4.63
N SER A 179 12.73 18.54 4.96
CA SER A 179 13.65 17.65 5.70
C SER A 179 13.17 17.40 7.13
N LEU A 180 12.68 18.44 7.81
CA LEU A 180 12.17 18.32 9.17
C LEU A 180 10.89 17.48 9.24
N ILE A 181 9.97 17.66 8.30
CA ILE A 181 8.75 16.86 8.20
C ILE A 181 9.09 15.38 7.99
N LYS A 182 10.03 15.06 7.09
CA LYS A 182 10.47 13.67 6.87
C LYS A 182 11.04 13.05 8.15
N GLU A 183 11.89 13.77 8.87
CA GLU A 183 12.47 13.29 10.13
C GLU A 183 11.38 13.00 11.18
N LEU A 184 10.41 13.90 11.33
CA LEU A 184 9.30 13.71 12.25
C LEU A 184 8.44 12.50 11.88
N VAL A 185 8.18 12.28 10.58
CA VAL A 185 7.43 11.12 10.10
C VAL A 185 8.18 9.82 10.39
N LEU A 186 9.48 9.75 10.17
CA LEU A 186 10.26 8.55 10.52
C LEU A 186 10.16 8.22 12.02
N LYS A 187 10.17 9.25 12.88
CA LYS A 187 9.94 9.08 14.31
C LYS A 187 8.50 8.66 14.64
N GLN A 188 7.49 9.11 13.86
CA GLN A 188 6.09 8.64 14.01
C GLN A 188 5.92 7.18 13.63
N ILE A 189 6.60 6.73 12.56
CA ILE A 189 6.60 5.32 12.13
C ILE A 189 7.22 4.44 13.23
N ALA A 190 8.32 4.88 13.83
CA ALA A 190 8.98 4.12 14.89
C ALA A 190 8.12 4.05 16.17
N GLN A 191 7.53 5.14 16.56
CA GLN A 191 6.66 5.25 17.73
C GLN A 191 5.76 6.47 17.60
N TYR A 192 4.44 6.26 17.57
CA TYR A 192 3.47 7.34 17.49
C TYR A 192 3.53 8.27 18.74
N SER A 193 3.43 9.60 18.49
CA SER A 193 3.28 10.61 19.55
C SER A 193 2.35 11.72 19.05
N GLN A 194 1.37 12.11 19.87
CA GLN A 194 0.46 13.19 19.53
C GLN A 194 1.19 14.53 19.46
N GLU A 195 2.09 14.83 20.41
CA GLU A 195 2.92 16.05 20.37
C GLU A 195 3.69 16.20 19.03
N ARG A 196 4.20 15.07 18.53
CA ARG A 196 4.90 15.05 17.24
C ARG A 196 3.94 15.24 16.07
N GLN A 197 2.72 14.70 16.17
CA GLN A 197 1.69 14.93 15.17
C GLN A 197 1.32 16.41 15.11
N ASP A 198 1.15 17.06 16.26
CA ASP A 198 0.82 18.50 16.33
C ASP A 198 1.92 19.35 15.69
N LYS A 199 3.19 18.99 15.89
CA LYS A 199 4.33 19.64 15.20
C LYS A 199 4.28 19.43 13.68
N ILE A 200 3.88 18.26 13.21
CA ILE A 200 3.71 18.01 11.77
C ILE A 200 2.58 18.84 11.21
N GLU A 201 1.44 18.93 11.91
CA GLU A 201 0.29 19.76 11.49
C GLU A 201 0.71 21.25 11.36
N ASP A 202 1.40 21.79 12.37
CA ASP A 202 1.91 23.16 12.36
C ASP A 202 2.81 23.45 11.15
N LEU A 203 3.72 22.51 10.83
CA LEU A 203 4.61 22.64 9.69
C LEU A 203 3.87 22.57 8.36
N ILE A 204 2.83 21.75 8.27
CA ILE A 204 1.98 21.64 7.09
C ILE A 204 1.17 22.93 6.92
N TYR A 205 0.54 23.46 7.98
CA TYR A 205 -0.18 24.74 7.91
C TYR A 205 0.74 25.88 7.44
N LYS A 206 1.94 25.97 7.98
CA LYS A 206 2.97 26.93 7.55
C LYS A 206 3.39 26.73 6.09
N THR A 207 3.45 25.48 5.62
CA THR A 207 3.81 25.15 4.23
C THR A 207 2.78 25.69 3.23
N TYR A 208 1.49 25.69 3.59
CA TYR A 208 0.42 26.28 2.78
C TYR A 208 0.23 27.78 3.04
N GLY A 209 0.71 28.29 4.15
CA GLY A 209 0.48 29.69 4.57
C GLY A 209 -0.93 29.94 5.07
N PHE A 210 -1.60 28.93 5.63
CA PHE A 210 -2.97 29.08 6.15
C PHE A 210 -3.02 30.02 7.35
N ASP A 211 -4.06 30.85 7.38
CA ASP A 211 -4.38 31.71 8.52
C ASP A 211 -5.17 30.94 9.60
N SER A 212 -5.40 31.63 10.74
CA SER A 212 -6.09 31.01 11.88
C SER A 212 -7.57 30.66 11.61
N TYR A 213 -8.21 31.32 10.66
CA TYR A 213 -9.59 31.05 10.26
C TYR A 213 -9.62 29.77 9.39
N GLU A 214 -8.75 29.69 8.38
CA GLU A 214 -8.62 28.53 7.49
C GLU A 214 -8.27 27.26 8.27
N ILE A 215 -7.32 27.36 9.22
CA ILE A 215 -6.95 26.24 10.10
C ILE A 215 -8.17 25.72 10.87
N LYS A 216 -8.97 26.63 11.47
CA LYS A 216 -10.19 26.23 12.20
C LYS A 216 -11.22 25.54 11.30
N GLU A 217 -11.37 25.96 10.04
CA GLU A 217 -12.28 25.30 9.10
C GLU A 217 -11.77 23.89 8.73
N ILE A 218 -10.46 23.74 8.52
CA ILE A 218 -9.84 22.43 8.24
C ILE A 218 -10.01 21.46 9.42
N GLU A 219 -9.86 21.94 10.64
CA GLU A 219 -9.94 21.12 11.87
C GLU A 219 -11.37 20.68 12.24
N LYS A 220 -12.40 21.33 11.72
CA LYS A 220 -13.81 20.92 11.89
C LYS A 220 -14.17 19.63 11.14
N CYS A 221 -13.37 19.23 10.18
CA CYS A 221 -13.58 18.06 9.33
C CYS A 221 -13.15 16.74 10.08
#